data_f4a0658ab5e24e076e94d7bc1df956e7
#
_entry.id   f4a0658ab5e24e076e94d7bc1df956e7
#
_cell.length_a   1.000
_cell.length_b   1.000
_cell.length_c   1.000
_cell.angle_alpha   90.00
_cell.angle_beta   90.00
_cell.angle_gamma   90.00
#
_symmetry.space_group_name_H-M   'P 1'
#
loop_
_entity.id
_entity.type
_entity.pdbx_description
1 polymer ?
#
loop_
_entity_poly.entity_id
_entity_poly.type
_entity_poly.pdbx_seq_one_letter_code
_entity_poly.pdbx_strand_id
1 'polypeptide(L)'
;MVPTDQLLCANDLDSARHELKQHPEFDIIPIRHGERIVAFLERGSDATKPLQLSDVISEGTSILDLVDCLGDQRHFFILARKTVVGFVHFSDLNDPVVKLPFFVLLEAVERHVADSVRALVNDDNIASLLDDPERLMKVSEKMATMRKQKADRDWVTLLYFKEILVAASRLHKLDLPGKDIDLLSKVRTLVCHAATDPLVETHDQVKRLTRARRICAELLTGKSTA
;
A
#
# COMPACT_ATOMS: atom_id res chain seq x y z
N MET A 1 -2.16 13.83 6.37
CA MET A 1 -1.67 14.34 7.68
C MET A 1 -2.38 15.63 8.01
N VAL A 2 -2.96 15.74 9.24
CA VAL A 2 -3.61 16.95 9.75
C VAL A 2 -2.61 17.69 10.63
N PRO A 3 -2.25 18.96 10.33
CA PRO A 3 -1.41 19.79 11.20
C PRO A 3 -2.10 20.08 12.54
N THR A 4 -1.30 20.30 13.60
CA THR A 4 -1.86 20.49 14.95
C THR A 4 -2.70 21.75 15.12
N ASP A 5 -2.52 22.78 14.32
CA ASP A 5 -3.33 24.00 14.30
C ASP A 5 -4.72 23.79 13.69
N GLN A 6 -4.88 22.72 12.89
CA GLN A 6 -6.16 22.31 12.30
C GLN A 6 -6.79 21.13 13.04
N LEU A 7 -6.11 20.58 14.03
CA LEU A 7 -6.56 19.41 14.76
C LEU A 7 -7.58 19.82 15.83
N LEU A 8 -8.79 19.25 15.78
CA LEU A 8 -9.77 19.42 16.83
C LEU A 8 -9.23 18.80 18.12
N CYS A 9 -9.00 19.62 19.13
CA CYS A 9 -8.46 19.21 20.43
C CYS A 9 -9.41 19.64 21.55
N ALA A 10 -9.46 18.83 22.61
CA ALA A 10 -10.13 19.15 23.86
C ALA A 10 -9.13 19.60 24.91
N ASN A 11 -9.61 20.26 25.99
CA ASN A 11 -8.78 20.67 27.12
C ASN A 11 -8.86 19.66 28.28
N ASP A 12 -9.90 18.86 28.33
CA ASP A 12 -10.16 17.88 29.39
C ASP A 12 -10.99 16.68 28.84
N LEU A 13 -11.27 15.72 29.73
CA LEU A 13 -12.03 14.54 29.41
C LEU A 13 -13.47 14.84 29.00
N ASP A 14 -14.14 15.78 29.66
CA ASP A 14 -15.55 16.06 29.40
C ASP A 14 -15.75 16.77 28.06
N SER A 15 -14.87 17.73 27.75
CA SER A 15 -14.84 18.36 26.43
C SER A 15 -14.48 17.34 25.32
N ALA A 16 -13.55 16.42 25.57
CA ALA A 16 -13.22 15.37 24.59
C ALA A 16 -14.40 14.43 24.33
N ARG A 17 -15.16 14.06 25.36
CA ARG A 17 -16.39 13.27 25.21
C ARG A 17 -17.47 14.03 24.44
N HIS A 18 -17.59 15.33 24.68
CA HIS A 18 -18.52 16.18 23.96
C HIS A 18 -18.19 16.20 22.46
N GLU A 19 -16.91 16.45 22.12
CA GLU A 19 -16.45 16.49 20.73
C GLU A 19 -16.65 15.15 20.03
N LEU A 20 -16.35 14.01 20.67
CA LEU A 20 -16.62 12.69 20.09
C LEU A 20 -18.11 12.42 19.81
N LYS A 21 -19.01 13.04 20.57
CA LYS A 21 -20.46 12.94 20.32
C LYS A 21 -20.92 13.80 19.15
N GLN A 22 -20.33 15.00 19.03
CA GLN A 22 -20.65 15.93 17.93
C GLN A 22 -20.06 15.48 16.59
N HIS A 23 -18.94 14.77 16.63
CA HIS A 23 -18.18 14.33 15.46
C HIS A 23 -18.11 12.81 15.37
N PRO A 24 -19.19 12.15 14.89
CA PRO A 24 -19.24 10.67 14.81
C PRO A 24 -18.19 10.09 13.86
N GLU A 25 -17.62 10.88 12.96
CA GLU A 25 -16.54 10.52 12.04
C GLU A 25 -15.17 10.39 12.71
N PHE A 26 -14.98 10.95 13.92
CA PHE A 26 -13.69 10.88 14.62
C PHE A 26 -13.64 9.69 15.58
N ASP A 27 -12.58 8.90 15.48
CA ASP A 27 -12.30 7.79 16.39
C ASP A 27 -11.56 8.25 17.66
N ILE A 28 -10.98 9.45 17.63
CA ILE A 28 -10.09 9.95 18.67
C ILE A 28 -10.16 11.47 18.77
N ILE A 29 -10.07 12.00 19.99
CA ILE A 29 -9.88 13.43 20.26
C ILE A 29 -8.61 13.62 21.12
N PRO A 30 -7.61 14.35 20.61
CA PRO A 30 -6.44 14.75 21.38
C PRO A 30 -6.81 15.71 22.51
N ILE A 31 -6.11 15.59 23.64
CA ILE A 31 -6.26 16.48 24.79
C ILE A 31 -5.01 17.33 24.89
N ARG A 32 -5.24 18.66 24.89
CA ARG A 32 -4.18 19.65 24.91
C ARG A 32 -4.07 20.29 26.32
N HIS A 33 -2.84 20.43 26.78
CA HIS A 33 -2.54 21.24 27.95
C HIS A 33 -1.60 22.38 27.52
N GLY A 34 -2.13 23.59 27.46
CA GLY A 34 -1.47 24.71 26.79
C GLY A 34 -1.29 24.43 25.30
N GLU A 35 -0.07 24.51 24.82
CA GLU A 35 0.26 24.21 23.41
C GLU A 35 0.63 22.75 23.16
N ARG A 36 0.65 21.87 24.16
CA ARG A 36 1.12 20.52 24.07
C ARG A 36 -0.03 19.51 24.09
N ILE A 37 -0.04 18.58 23.17
CA ILE A 37 -0.88 17.38 23.26
C ILE A 37 -0.23 16.45 24.27
N VAL A 38 -0.98 16.10 25.33
CA VAL A 38 -0.48 15.29 26.46
C VAL A 38 -1.18 13.96 26.60
N ALA A 39 -2.39 13.85 26.05
CA ALA A 39 -3.23 12.65 26.12
C ALA A 39 -4.21 12.63 24.95
N PHE A 40 -5.02 11.60 24.88
CA PHE A 40 -6.13 11.49 23.93
C PHE A 40 -7.26 10.64 24.52
N LEU A 41 -8.46 10.82 23.97
CA LEU A 41 -9.62 9.98 24.24
C LEU A 41 -9.99 9.22 22.98
N GLU A 42 -10.05 7.89 23.04
CA GLU A 42 -10.57 7.05 21.97
C GLU A 42 -12.09 6.87 22.12
N ARG A 43 -12.77 6.74 21.00
CA ARG A 43 -14.20 6.45 20.96
C ARG A 43 -14.48 5.12 21.66
N GLY A 44 -15.46 5.13 22.57
CA GLY A 44 -15.83 3.95 23.37
C GLY A 44 -14.96 3.74 24.60
N SER A 45 -13.97 4.62 24.86
CA SER A 45 -13.21 4.62 26.11
C SER A 45 -13.82 5.57 27.14
N ASP A 46 -13.79 5.16 28.41
CA ASP A 46 -14.24 6.00 29.54
C ASP A 46 -13.13 6.85 30.15
N ALA A 47 -11.89 6.61 29.75
CA ALA A 47 -10.72 7.29 30.30
C ALA A 47 -9.77 7.76 29.18
N THR A 48 -9.08 8.86 29.48
CA THR A 48 -8.01 9.37 28.61
C THR A 48 -6.78 8.48 28.71
N LYS A 49 -6.08 8.35 27.58
CA LYS A 49 -4.77 7.70 27.51
C LYS A 49 -3.68 8.75 27.45
N PRO A 50 -2.69 8.74 28.35
CA PRO A 50 -1.52 9.61 28.20
C PRO A 50 -0.75 9.26 26.94
N LEU A 51 -0.26 10.28 26.25
CA LEU A 51 0.54 10.10 25.04
C LEU A 51 1.86 9.39 25.39
N GLN A 52 2.13 8.26 24.71
CA GLN A 52 3.33 7.45 24.90
C GLN A 52 4.23 7.48 23.65
N LEU A 53 5.46 7.00 23.78
CA LEU A 53 6.38 6.88 22.63
C LEU A 53 5.87 5.92 21.55
N SER A 54 5.07 4.93 21.92
CA SER A 54 4.40 4.02 20.97
C SER A 54 3.33 4.71 20.12
N ASP A 55 2.81 5.86 20.54
CA ASP A 55 1.74 6.59 19.87
C ASP A 55 2.28 7.67 18.92
N VAL A 56 3.61 7.78 18.81
CA VAL A 56 4.25 8.83 18.01
C VAL A 56 5.17 8.26 16.95
N ILE A 57 5.22 8.95 15.80
CA ILE A 57 6.18 8.70 14.74
C ILE A 57 6.94 10.00 14.40
N SER A 58 8.11 9.87 13.77
CA SER A 58 8.87 11.04 13.32
C SER A 58 8.23 11.68 12.09
N GLU A 59 8.33 13.00 11.94
CA GLU A 59 7.98 13.71 10.71
C GLU A 59 8.79 13.23 9.49
N GLY A 60 9.97 12.63 9.72
CA GLY A 60 10.82 12.05 8.69
C GLY A 60 10.46 10.59 8.31
N THR A 61 9.42 10.00 8.91
CA THR A 61 8.97 8.64 8.58
C THR A 61 8.52 8.58 7.12
N SER A 62 9.09 7.66 6.33
CA SER A 62 8.68 7.49 4.93
C SER A 62 7.23 7.00 4.84
N ILE A 63 6.55 7.28 3.72
CA ILE A 63 5.16 6.83 3.50
C ILE A 63 5.07 5.31 3.57
N LEU A 64 6.05 4.58 3.05
CA LEU A 64 6.04 3.11 3.09
C LEU A 64 6.22 2.58 4.51
N ASP A 65 7.07 3.22 5.34
CA ASP A 65 7.21 2.85 6.75
C ASP A 65 5.99 3.26 7.57
N LEU A 66 5.36 4.39 7.23
CA LEU A 66 4.09 4.80 7.82
C LEU A 66 2.99 3.75 7.62
N VAL A 67 2.91 3.15 6.42
CA VAL A 67 1.94 2.07 6.16
C VAL A 67 2.19 0.87 7.08
N ASP A 68 3.44 0.49 7.32
CA ASP A 68 3.75 -0.60 8.25
C ASP A 68 3.32 -0.24 9.68
N CYS A 69 3.65 0.97 10.16
CA CYS A 69 3.20 1.44 11.46
C CYS A 69 1.67 1.42 11.58
N LEU A 70 0.95 1.95 10.58
CA LEU A 70 -0.51 1.97 10.55
C LEU A 70 -1.14 0.57 10.37
N GLY A 71 -0.37 -0.45 10.00
CA GLY A 71 -0.80 -1.84 10.03
C GLY A 71 -1.01 -2.37 11.44
N ASP A 72 -0.26 -1.87 12.41
CA ASP A 72 -0.31 -2.30 13.81
C ASP A 72 -1.32 -1.48 14.64
N GLN A 73 -1.46 -0.18 14.34
CA GLN A 73 -2.43 0.69 15.01
C GLN A 73 -3.06 1.71 14.06
N ARG A 74 -4.22 2.26 14.46
CA ARG A 74 -5.06 3.05 13.55
C ARG A 74 -4.54 4.47 13.29
N HIS A 75 -3.73 5.01 14.19
CA HIS A 75 -3.31 6.41 14.15
C HIS A 75 -1.97 6.61 14.83
N PHE A 76 -1.32 7.73 14.50
CA PHE A 76 -0.12 8.22 15.18
C PHE A 76 -0.14 9.72 15.28
N PHE A 77 0.48 10.24 16.35
CA PHE A 77 0.87 11.63 16.44
C PHE A 77 2.25 11.81 15.80
N ILE A 78 2.44 12.90 15.08
CA ILE A 78 3.67 13.17 14.35
C ILE A 78 4.54 14.08 15.19
N LEU A 79 5.75 13.62 15.47
CA LEU A 79 6.71 14.33 16.31
C LEU A 79 7.78 15.00 15.42
N ALA A 80 7.89 16.32 15.55
CA ALA A 80 9.02 17.10 15.06
C ALA A 80 9.85 17.57 16.23
N ARG A 81 11.09 17.12 16.32
CA ARG A 81 11.98 17.38 17.46
C ARG A 81 11.36 16.92 18.79
N LYS A 82 10.76 17.83 19.56
CA LYS A 82 10.14 17.59 20.89
C LYS A 82 8.67 17.99 20.94
N THR A 83 8.08 18.29 19.80
CA THR A 83 6.71 18.83 19.72
C THR A 83 5.89 17.98 18.77
N VAL A 84 4.66 17.68 19.16
CA VAL A 84 3.67 17.07 18.25
C VAL A 84 3.24 18.15 17.27
N VAL A 85 3.46 17.90 15.97
CA VAL A 85 3.18 18.84 14.88
C VAL A 85 2.03 18.40 13.98
N GLY A 86 1.53 17.19 14.17
CA GLY A 86 0.44 16.66 13.35
C GLY A 86 -0.11 15.35 13.89
N PHE A 87 -1.09 14.88 13.16
CA PHE A 87 -1.77 13.62 13.39
C PHE A 87 -1.98 12.90 12.05
N VAL A 88 -1.90 11.59 12.07
CA VAL A 88 -2.18 10.75 10.91
C VAL A 88 -3.05 9.58 11.33
N HIS A 89 -4.08 9.32 10.55
CA HIS A 89 -4.98 8.19 10.70
C HIS A 89 -4.88 7.29 9.46
N PHE A 90 -5.25 6.01 9.58
CA PHE A 90 -5.14 5.10 8.44
C PHE A 90 -5.96 5.56 7.22
N SER A 91 -7.03 6.33 7.41
CA SER A 91 -7.81 6.91 6.30
C SER A 91 -7.03 7.91 5.46
N ASP A 92 -5.98 8.53 6.03
CA ASP A 92 -5.09 9.44 5.29
C ASP A 92 -4.26 8.71 4.22
N LEU A 93 -4.19 7.37 4.29
CA LEU A 93 -3.58 6.55 3.23
C LEU A 93 -4.35 6.64 1.90
N ASN A 94 -5.55 7.20 1.90
CA ASN A 94 -6.31 7.46 0.67
C ASN A 94 -5.87 8.73 -0.07
N ASP A 95 -5.00 9.56 0.53
CA ASP A 95 -4.42 10.70 -0.16
C ASP A 95 -3.65 10.21 -1.42
N PRO A 96 -3.89 10.82 -2.60
CA PRO A 96 -3.22 10.43 -3.84
C PRO A 96 -1.69 10.40 -3.75
N VAL A 97 -1.08 11.23 -2.89
CA VAL A 97 0.37 11.26 -2.68
C VAL A 97 0.89 9.94 -2.11
N VAL A 98 0.07 9.20 -1.35
CA VAL A 98 0.43 7.90 -0.78
C VAL A 98 0.51 6.81 -1.85
N LYS A 99 -0.28 6.91 -2.91
CA LYS A 99 -0.27 5.93 -4.01
C LYS A 99 1.03 5.95 -4.80
N LEU A 100 1.70 7.08 -4.89
CA LEU A 100 2.92 7.22 -5.70
C LEU A 100 4.08 6.30 -5.26
N PRO A 101 4.47 6.21 -3.99
CA PRO A 101 5.50 5.26 -3.55
C PRO A 101 5.14 3.80 -3.85
N PHE A 102 3.87 3.42 -3.71
CA PHE A 102 3.42 2.08 -4.08
C PHE A 102 3.49 1.83 -5.58
N PHE A 103 3.13 2.81 -6.40
CA PHE A 103 3.27 2.73 -7.85
C PHE A 103 4.72 2.47 -8.24
N VAL A 104 5.65 3.27 -7.72
CA VAL A 104 7.10 3.11 -8.00
C VAL A 104 7.62 1.75 -7.54
N LEU A 105 7.19 1.29 -6.36
CA LEU A 105 7.57 -0.01 -5.82
C LEU A 105 7.08 -1.16 -6.71
N LEU A 106 5.82 -1.13 -7.14
CA LEU A 106 5.22 -2.17 -7.99
C LEU A 106 5.80 -2.16 -9.39
N GLU A 107 6.11 -1.00 -9.96
CA GLU A 107 6.83 -0.86 -11.23
C GLU A 107 8.24 -1.49 -11.16
N ALA A 108 8.95 -1.26 -10.05
CA ALA A 108 10.25 -1.88 -9.83
C ALA A 108 10.15 -3.42 -9.77
N VAL A 109 9.13 -3.95 -9.07
CA VAL A 109 8.86 -5.40 -9.02
C VAL A 109 8.49 -5.93 -10.39
N GLU A 110 7.57 -5.27 -11.10
CA GLU A 110 7.15 -5.67 -12.46
C GLU A 110 8.36 -5.80 -13.39
N ARG A 111 9.23 -4.80 -13.40
CA ARG A 111 10.45 -4.81 -14.21
C ARG A 111 11.40 -5.93 -13.79
N HIS A 112 11.68 -6.06 -12.50
CA HIS A 112 12.60 -7.09 -11.98
C HIS A 112 12.13 -8.50 -12.33
N VAL A 113 10.84 -8.79 -12.13
CA VAL A 113 10.25 -10.10 -12.44
C VAL A 113 10.19 -10.32 -13.96
N ALA A 114 9.79 -9.31 -14.75
CA ALA A 114 9.79 -9.38 -16.20
C ALA A 114 11.18 -9.72 -16.75
N ASP A 115 12.23 -9.08 -16.25
CA ASP A 115 13.61 -9.36 -16.67
C ASP A 115 14.03 -10.80 -16.35
N SER A 116 13.58 -11.34 -15.21
CA SER A 116 13.90 -12.71 -14.78
C SER A 116 13.30 -13.79 -15.69
N VAL A 117 12.19 -13.50 -16.37
CA VAL A 117 11.48 -14.48 -17.22
C VAL A 117 11.59 -14.20 -18.71
N ARG A 118 12.10 -13.03 -19.11
CA ARG A 118 12.10 -12.54 -20.50
C ARG A 118 12.71 -13.55 -21.49
N ALA A 119 13.85 -14.14 -21.14
CA ALA A 119 14.53 -15.13 -21.98
C ALA A 119 13.86 -16.50 -22.00
N LEU A 120 12.90 -16.75 -21.11
CA LEU A 120 12.24 -18.04 -20.93
C LEU A 120 10.86 -18.09 -21.56
N VAL A 121 10.19 -16.94 -21.73
CA VAL A 121 8.85 -16.85 -22.34
C VAL A 121 9.00 -16.78 -23.85
N ASN A 122 8.50 -17.79 -24.55
CA ASN A 122 8.64 -17.96 -26.00
C ASN A 122 7.37 -18.57 -26.62
N ASP A 123 7.41 -18.82 -27.94
CA ASP A 123 6.29 -19.38 -28.71
C ASP A 123 5.85 -20.76 -28.20
N ASP A 124 6.78 -21.56 -27.68
CA ASP A 124 6.51 -22.95 -27.30
C ASP A 124 5.77 -23.04 -25.97
N ASN A 125 5.98 -22.06 -25.05
CA ASN A 125 5.43 -22.13 -23.70
C ASN A 125 4.39 -21.06 -23.36
N ILE A 126 4.20 -20.03 -24.19
CA ILE A 126 3.24 -18.95 -23.88
C ILE A 126 1.82 -19.47 -23.63
N ALA A 127 1.40 -20.50 -24.36
CA ALA A 127 0.07 -21.11 -24.21
C ALA A 127 -0.13 -21.77 -22.83
N SER A 128 0.94 -22.28 -22.21
CA SER A 128 0.88 -22.87 -20.87
C SER A 128 0.99 -21.84 -19.74
N LEU A 129 1.37 -20.60 -20.08
CA LEU A 129 1.54 -19.51 -19.12
C LEU A 129 0.30 -18.63 -18.99
N LEU A 130 -0.61 -18.66 -19.97
CA LEU A 130 -1.86 -17.93 -20.01
C LEU A 130 -3.04 -18.89 -19.87
N ASP A 131 -3.84 -18.74 -18.82
CA ASP A 131 -5.01 -19.62 -18.57
C ASP A 131 -6.22 -19.24 -19.42
N ASP A 132 -6.28 -18.01 -19.92
CA ASP A 132 -7.38 -17.48 -20.70
C ASP A 132 -7.12 -17.63 -22.22
N PRO A 133 -7.87 -18.51 -22.95
CA PRO A 133 -7.69 -18.72 -24.38
C PRO A 133 -7.95 -17.44 -25.21
N GLU A 134 -8.91 -16.60 -24.82
CA GLU A 134 -9.19 -15.34 -25.52
C GLU A 134 -8.01 -14.37 -25.36
N ARG A 135 -7.44 -14.31 -24.17
CA ARG A 135 -6.25 -13.51 -23.88
C ARG A 135 -5.04 -14.00 -24.66
N LEU A 136 -4.82 -15.33 -24.72
CA LEU A 136 -3.76 -15.93 -25.50
C LEU A 136 -3.88 -15.57 -27.00
N MET A 137 -5.08 -15.64 -27.56
CA MET A 137 -5.34 -15.27 -28.95
C MET A 137 -4.96 -13.79 -29.21
N LYS A 138 -5.43 -12.87 -28.36
CA LYS A 138 -5.12 -11.42 -28.46
C LYS A 138 -3.61 -11.13 -28.40
N VAL A 139 -2.91 -11.79 -27.47
CA VAL A 139 -1.46 -11.63 -27.31
C VAL A 139 -0.71 -12.18 -28.53
N SER A 140 -1.14 -13.34 -29.05
CA SER A 140 -0.53 -13.97 -30.23
C SER A 140 -0.72 -13.14 -31.51
N GLU A 141 -1.92 -12.60 -31.74
CA GLU A 141 -2.20 -11.70 -32.86
C GLU A 141 -1.34 -10.42 -32.79
N LYS A 142 -1.22 -9.85 -31.58
CA LYS A 142 -0.40 -8.67 -31.36
C LYS A 142 1.08 -8.95 -31.60
N MET A 143 1.59 -10.12 -31.15
CA MET A 143 2.97 -10.55 -31.41
C MET A 143 3.21 -10.74 -32.92
N ALA A 144 2.29 -11.40 -33.62
CA ALA A 144 2.39 -11.58 -35.05
C ALA A 144 2.42 -10.25 -35.83
N THR A 145 1.61 -9.28 -35.39
CA THR A 145 1.59 -7.92 -35.96
C THR A 145 2.93 -7.20 -35.73
N MET A 146 3.47 -7.28 -34.53
CA MET A 146 4.77 -6.66 -34.20
C MET A 146 5.93 -7.27 -34.99
N ARG A 147 5.93 -8.59 -35.18
CA ARG A 147 6.92 -9.29 -36.02
C ARG A 147 6.86 -8.80 -37.47
N LYS A 148 5.65 -8.64 -38.04
CA LYS A 148 5.49 -8.04 -39.39
C LYS A 148 6.04 -6.63 -39.48
N GLN A 149 5.92 -5.86 -38.45
CA GLN A 149 6.43 -4.50 -38.37
C GLN A 149 7.93 -4.41 -38.02
N LYS A 150 8.61 -5.54 -37.86
CA LYS A 150 10.00 -5.65 -37.42
C LYS A 150 10.26 -4.92 -36.08
N ALA A 151 9.25 -4.86 -35.22
CA ALA A 151 9.39 -4.32 -33.88
C ALA A 151 10.15 -5.31 -32.99
N ASP A 152 11.23 -4.87 -32.40
CA ASP A 152 12.01 -5.66 -31.44
C ASP A 152 11.27 -5.68 -30.10
N ARG A 153 10.34 -6.65 -29.96
CA ARG A 153 9.57 -6.86 -28.74
C ARG A 153 9.45 -8.34 -28.42
N ASP A 154 9.53 -8.64 -27.13
CA ASP A 154 9.36 -9.98 -26.58
C ASP A 154 7.94 -10.20 -26.05
N TRP A 155 7.60 -11.46 -25.75
CA TRP A 155 6.30 -11.84 -25.22
C TRP A 155 5.95 -11.15 -23.91
N VAL A 156 6.95 -10.94 -23.03
CA VAL A 156 6.76 -10.37 -21.70
C VAL A 156 6.23 -8.94 -21.78
N THR A 157 6.59 -8.18 -22.82
CA THR A 157 6.07 -6.81 -23.04
C THR A 157 4.58 -6.75 -23.34
N LEU A 158 3.96 -7.88 -23.65
CA LEU A 158 2.53 -7.99 -23.94
C LEU A 158 1.73 -8.52 -22.76
N LEU A 159 2.40 -9.01 -21.72
CA LEU A 159 1.76 -9.55 -20.51
C LEU A 159 1.36 -8.45 -19.55
N TYR A 160 0.27 -8.68 -18.82
CA TYR A 160 -0.12 -7.86 -17.69
C TYR A 160 0.70 -8.25 -16.45
N PHE A 161 0.78 -7.35 -15.49
CA PHE A 161 1.53 -7.58 -14.24
C PHE A 161 1.21 -8.92 -13.57
N LYS A 162 -0.09 -9.28 -13.45
CA LYS A 162 -0.49 -10.58 -12.91
C LYS A 162 0.04 -11.75 -13.74
N GLU A 163 -0.01 -11.62 -15.06
CA GLU A 163 0.45 -12.67 -15.98
C GLU A 163 1.97 -12.87 -15.89
N ILE A 164 2.73 -11.78 -15.70
CA ILE A 164 4.18 -11.82 -15.46
C ILE A 164 4.49 -12.59 -14.18
N LEU A 165 3.78 -12.30 -13.08
CA LEU A 165 3.96 -13.00 -11.81
C LEU A 165 3.61 -14.48 -11.91
N VAL A 166 2.51 -14.82 -12.59
CA VAL A 166 2.10 -16.21 -12.84
C VAL A 166 3.14 -16.93 -13.69
N ALA A 167 3.62 -16.31 -14.77
CA ALA A 167 4.66 -16.88 -15.62
C ALA A 167 5.94 -17.13 -14.83
N ALA A 168 6.38 -16.18 -14.02
CA ALA A 168 7.56 -16.36 -13.16
C ALA A 168 7.41 -17.52 -12.18
N SER A 169 6.23 -17.67 -11.58
CA SER A 169 5.92 -18.78 -10.67
C SER A 169 5.92 -20.14 -11.42
N ARG A 170 5.27 -20.22 -12.56
CA ARG A 170 5.21 -21.46 -13.38
C ARG A 170 6.57 -21.85 -13.96
N LEU A 171 7.41 -20.90 -14.26
CA LEU A 171 8.79 -21.12 -14.72
C LEU A 171 9.79 -21.33 -13.56
N HIS A 172 9.31 -21.49 -12.33
CA HIS A 172 10.12 -21.70 -11.12
C HIS A 172 11.18 -20.62 -10.89
N LYS A 173 10.91 -19.38 -11.31
CA LYS A 173 11.76 -18.21 -11.04
C LYS A 173 11.32 -17.47 -9.78
N LEU A 174 10.12 -17.77 -9.32
CA LEU A 174 9.51 -17.12 -8.20
C LEU A 174 8.71 -18.12 -7.38
N ASP A 175 8.98 -18.21 -6.09
CA ASP A 175 8.15 -18.97 -5.15
C ASP A 175 7.15 -18.01 -4.48
N LEU A 176 6.06 -17.75 -5.19
CA LEU A 176 5.02 -16.83 -4.74
C LEU A 176 3.65 -17.52 -4.76
N PRO A 177 2.99 -17.69 -3.60
CA PRO A 177 1.66 -18.26 -3.52
C PRO A 177 0.63 -17.48 -4.34
N GLY A 178 -0.33 -18.15 -4.96
CA GLY A 178 -1.37 -17.52 -5.80
C GLY A 178 -2.12 -16.39 -5.08
N LYS A 179 -2.40 -16.54 -3.77
CA LYS A 179 -3.02 -15.47 -2.94
C LYS A 179 -2.19 -14.19 -2.88
N ASP A 180 -0.88 -14.28 -2.97
CA ASP A 180 0.03 -13.14 -2.93
C ASP A 180 0.16 -12.49 -4.32
N ILE A 181 0.10 -13.29 -5.39
CA ILE A 181 -0.05 -12.79 -6.77
C ILE A 181 -1.34 -11.97 -6.89
N ASP A 182 -2.47 -12.48 -6.37
CA ASP A 182 -3.75 -11.80 -6.40
C ASP A 182 -3.73 -10.51 -5.57
N LEU A 183 -3.07 -10.54 -4.39
CA LEU A 183 -2.89 -9.37 -3.54
C LEU A 183 -2.11 -8.27 -4.26
N LEU A 184 -0.94 -8.59 -4.83
CA LEU A 184 -0.11 -7.62 -5.56
C LEU A 184 -0.85 -7.05 -6.77
N SER A 185 -1.57 -7.90 -7.52
CA SER A 185 -2.36 -7.49 -8.67
C SER A 185 -3.48 -6.52 -8.26
N LYS A 186 -4.18 -6.79 -7.15
CA LYS A 186 -5.22 -5.91 -6.61
C LYS A 186 -4.65 -4.57 -6.17
N VAL A 187 -3.55 -4.57 -5.42
CA VAL A 187 -2.89 -3.32 -4.98
C VAL A 187 -2.43 -2.50 -6.19
N ARG A 188 -1.86 -3.15 -7.21
CA ARG A 188 -1.45 -2.48 -8.45
C ARG A 188 -2.64 -1.80 -9.14
N THR A 189 -3.79 -2.47 -9.21
CA THR A 189 -5.02 -1.88 -9.77
C THR A 189 -5.47 -0.66 -8.97
N LEU A 190 -5.56 -0.75 -7.64
CA LEU A 190 -5.97 0.37 -6.77
C LEU A 190 -5.03 1.58 -6.87
N VAL A 191 -3.74 1.33 -7.01
CA VAL A 191 -2.72 2.38 -7.14
C VAL A 191 -2.80 3.06 -8.50
N CYS A 192 -3.01 2.30 -9.59
CA CYS A 192 -3.10 2.85 -10.96
C CYS A 192 -4.40 3.60 -11.22
N HIS A 193 -5.51 3.20 -10.57
CA HIS A 193 -6.81 3.87 -10.68
C HIS A 193 -6.99 4.93 -9.57
N ALA A 194 -6.03 5.84 -9.47
CA ALA A 194 -5.90 6.79 -8.37
C ALA A 194 -7.10 7.70 -8.14
N ALA A 195 -7.93 7.94 -9.16
CA ALA A 195 -8.99 8.94 -9.10
C ALA A 195 -10.33 8.43 -8.53
N THR A 196 -10.56 7.13 -8.48
CA THR A 196 -11.89 6.56 -8.22
C THR A 196 -11.98 5.68 -6.99
N ASP A 197 -10.93 4.91 -6.68
CA ASP A 197 -11.03 3.91 -5.62
C ASP A 197 -10.14 4.26 -4.42
N PRO A 198 -10.68 4.20 -3.18
CA PRO A 198 -9.88 4.36 -1.98
C PRO A 198 -8.85 3.21 -1.90
N LEU A 199 -7.65 3.53 -1.42
CA LEU A 199 -6.61 2.54 -1.19
C LEU A 199 -6.98 1.63 -0.02
N VAL A 200 -7.60 2.23 1.01
CA VAL A 200 -8.11 1.55 2.19
C VAL A 200 -9.47 2.12 2.63
N GLU A 201 -10.41 1.25 2.95
CA GLU A 201 -11.71 1.58 3.55
C GLU A 201 -11.76 1.17 5.02
N THR A 202 -10.98 0.16 5.38
CA THR A 202 -10.93 -0.40 6.73
C THR A 202 -9.48 -0.60 7.17
N HIS A 203 -9.25 -0.59 8.48
CA HIS A 203 -7.92 -0.85 9.05
C HIS A 203 -7.35 -2.22 8.67
N ASP A 204 -8.18 -3.24 8.48
CA ASP A 204 -7.71 -4.56 8.01
C ASP A 204 -7.13 -4.54 6.60
N GLN A 205 -7.55 -3.59 5.76
CA GLN A 205 -6.96 -3.41 4.44
C GLN A 205 -5.56 -2.80 4.51
N VAL A 206 -5.22 -2.04 5.56
CA VAL A 206 -3.84 -1.55 5.80
C VAL A 206 -2.89 -2.72 5.99
N LYS A 207 -3.28 -3.76 6.75
CA LYS A 207 -2.47 -4.98 6.92
C LYS A 207 -2.18 -5.69 5.58
N ARG A 208 -3.11 -5.61 4.64
CA ARG A 208 -2.89 -6.13 3.27
C ARG A 208 -1.87 -5.30 2.50
N LEU A 209 -1.88 -3.98 2.65
CA LEU A 209 -0.86 -3.10 2.06
C LEU A 209 0.52 -3.35 2.66
N THR A 210 0.62 -3.48 4.00
CA THR A 210 1.86 -3.88 4.70
C THR A 210 2.39 -5.20 4.15
N ARG A 211 1.52 -6.22 3.98
CA ARG A 211 1.91 -7.49 3.38
C ARG A 211 2.40 -7.32 1.94
N ALA A 212 1.66 -6.57 1.11
CA ALA A 212 2.07 -6.32 -0.28
C ALA A 212 3.44 -5.63 -0.35
N ARG A 213 3.67 -4.61 0.48
CA ARG A 213 4.98 -3.93 0.59
C ARG A 213 6.10 -4.92 0.94
N ARG A 214 5.86 -5.79 1.94
CA ARG A 214 6.84 -6.80 2.37
C ARG A 214 7.19 -7.74 1.23
N ILE A 215 6.19 -8.29 0.55
CA ILE A 215 6.40 -9.16 -0.63
C ILE A 215 7.22 -8.44 -1.70
N CYS A 216 6.90 -7.18 -2.00
CA CYS A 216 7.67 -6.40 -2.97
C CYS A 216 9.14 -6.26 -2.55
N ALA A 217 9.41 -5.97 -1.28
CA ALA A 217 10.77 -5.84 -0.77
C ALA A 217 11.55 -7.18 -0.86
N GLU A 218 10.90 -8.29 -0.55
CA GLU A 218 11.47 -9.65 -0.67
C GLU A 218 11.81 -9.96 -2.12
N LEU A 219 10.91 -9.69 -3.05
CA LEU A 219 11.13 -9.91 -4.48
C LEU A 219 12.31 -9.10 -5.02
N LEU A 220 12.44 -7.84 -4.62
CA LEU A 220 13.52 -6.96 -5.08
C LEU A 220 14.87 -7.28 -4.45
N THR A 221 14.90 -7.85 -3.23
CA THR A 221 16.15 -8.16 -2.52
C THR A 221 16.63 -9.59 -2.72
N GLY A 222 15.83 -10.47 -3.35
CA GLY A 222 16.12 -11.90 -3.51
C GLY A 222 16.13 -12.67 -2.18
N LYS A 223 15.60 -12.08 -1.10
CA LYS A 223 15.47 -12.75 0.20
C LYS A 223 14.10 -13.42 0.26
N SER A 224 14.05 -14.72 -0.01
CA SER A 224 12.87 -15.54 0.34
C SER A 224 12.80 -15.62 1.87
N THR A 225 11.74 -15.13 2.48
CA THR A 225 11.42 -15.47 3.86
C THR A 225 10.83 -16.87 3.85
N ALA A 226 11.67 -17.86 4.23
CA ALA A 226 11.23 -19.18 4.59
C ALA A 226 10.35 -19.12 5.86
#